data_89455ef84296aae45902ba930c62adcc
#
_entry.id   89455ef84296aae45902ba930c62adcc
#
_cell.length_a   1.000
_cell.length_b   1.000
_cell.length_c   1.000
_cell.angle_alpha   90.00
_cell.angle_beta   90.00
_cell.angle_gamma   90.00
#
_symmetry.space_group_name_H-M   'P 1'
#
loop_
_entity.id
_entity.type
_entity.pdbx_description
1 polymer ?
#
loop_
_entity_poly.entity_id
_entity_poly.type
_entity_poly.pdbx_seq_one_letter_code
_entity_poly.pdbx_strand_id
1 'polypeptide(L)'
;FSASATFTNRFAFIHPEKIKALAIGGFNGELMLPEKKINQFKFNYPLGIHDFYQLFNKNFDINQFKSIPQFIYMGKLDDNDAVQFDDAYNDIERNLINTNLGSDVQNRYLKCQEIYKKKNINATFITYENVGHWTTSEMNLEVIKFFLNQMQTD
;
A
#
# COMPACT_ATOMS: atom_id res chain seq x y z
N PHE A 1 9.16 -5.76 3.23
CA PHE A 1 9.30 -6.04 1.80
C PHE A 1 8.43 -7.25 1.43
N SER A 2 7.91 -7.34 0.19
CA SER A 2 7.07 -8.42 -0.31
C SER A 2 5.79 -8.61 0.53
N ALA A 3 5.39 -9.82 0.88
CA ALA A 3 4.20 -10.13 1.68
C ALA A 3 4.15 -9.36 3.01
N SER A 4 5.30 -9.15 3.66
CA SER A 4 5.39 -8.35 4.88
C SER A 4 5.04 -6.87 4.64
N ALA A 5 5.31 -6.34 3.45
CA ALA A 5 4.92 -4.98 3.08
C ALA A 5 3.39 -4.84 2.98
N THR A 6 2.72 -5.81 2.37
CA THR A 6 1.25 -5.87 2.31
C THR A 6 0.64 -5.96 3.71
N PHE A 7 1.18 -6.84 4.57
CA PHE A 7 0.75 -6.92 5.98
C PHE A 7 0.92 -5.57 6.69
N THR A 8 2.09 -4.94 6.55
CA THR A 8 2.41 -3.68 7.24
C THR A 8 1.49 -2.55 6.79
N ASN A 9 1.16 -2.47 5.50
CA ASN A 9 0.19 -1.51 4.98
C ASN A 9 -1.20 -1.71 5.61
N ARG A 10 -1.71 -2.94 5.64
CA ARG A 10 -3.02 -3.28 6.24
C ARG A 10 -3.02 -3.03 7.75
N PHE A 11 -1.93 -3.34 8.45
CA PHE A 11 -1.78 -3.06 9.87
C PHE A 11 -1.85 -1.55 10.17
N ALA A 12 -1.22 -0.71 9.33
CA ALA A 12 -1.28 0.74 9.47
C ALA A 12 -2.70 1.30 9.24
N PHE A 13 -3.51 0.68 8.38
CA PHE A 13 -4.94 1.01 8.26
C PHE A 13 -5.73 0.69 9.52
N ILE A 14 -5.47 -0.50 10.10
CA ILE A 14 -6.22 -0.98 11.28
C ILE A 14 -5.76 -0.24 12.55
N HIS A 15 -4.46 0.05 12.66
CA HIS A 15 -3.84 0.62 13.86
C HIS A 15 -2.97 1.85 13.55
N PRO A 16 -3.53 2.91 12.92
CA PRO A 16 -2.75 4.10 12.60
C PRO A 16 -2.15 4.77 13.84
N GLU A 17 -2.82 4.62 14.99
CA GLU A 17 -2.36 5.15 16.29
C GLU A 17 -1.07 4.51 16.82
N LYS A 18 -0.65 3.39 16.25
CA LYS A 18 0.57 2.65 16.66
C LYS A 18 1.76 2.90 15.74
N ILE A 19 1.57 3.67 14.66
CA ILE A 19 2.57 3.84 13.62
C ILE A 19 3.12 5.26 13.64
N LYS A 20 4.42 5.42 13.87
CA LYS A 20 5.14 6.69 13.75
C LYS A 20 5.57 6.96 12.30
N ALA A 21 6.04 5.95 11.60
CA ALA A 21 6.45 6.01 10.21
C ALA A 21 6.37 4.63 9.56
N LEU A 22 6.22 4.57 8.24
CA LEU A 22 6.02 3.34 7.48
C LEU A 22 6.93 3.30 6.25
N ALA A 23 7.72 2.23 6.07
CA ALA A 23 8.44 1.96 4.83
C ALA A 23 8.03 0.59 4.28
N ILE A 24 7.54 0.54 3.06
CA ILE A 24 7.06 -0.68 2.40
C ILE A 24 7.51 -0.73 0.94
N GLY A 25 7.89 -1.91 0.47
CA GLY A 25 8.34 -2.10 -0.91
C GLY A 25 8.14 -3.52 -1.42
N GLY A 26 8.17 -3.69 -2.75
CA GLY A 26 8.04 -4.99 -3.41
C GLY A 26 6.75 -5.72 -3.06
N PHE A 27 5.65 -5.01 -2.92
CA PHE A 27 4.31 -5.59 -2.74
C PHE A 27 3.65 -5.78 -4.13
N ASN A 28 2.47 -6.39 -4.20
CA ASN A 28 1.78 -6.72 -5.46
C ASN A 28 1.34 -5.51 -6.33
N GLY A 29 1.89 -4.33 -6.09
CA GLY A 29 1.44 -3.07 -6.68
C GLY A 29 0.15 -2.54 -6.06
N GLU A 30 -0.64 -3.38 -5.41
CA GLU A 30 -1.90 -3.06 -4.76
C GLU A 30 -1.66 -2.74 -3.28
N LEU A 31 -2.14 -1.59 -2.85
CA LEU A 31 -2.24 -1.16 -1.45
C LEU A 31 -3.71 -1.21 -1.01
N MET A 32 -3.96 -1.44 0.25
CA MET A 32 -5.27 -1.13 0.82
C MET A 32 -5.57 0.35 0.61
N LEU A 33 -6.79 0.67 0.20
CA LEU A 33 -7.18 2.01 -0.19
C LEU A 33 -8.12 2.67 0.82
N PRO A 34 -7.99 3.97 1.11
CA PRO A 34 -8.91 4.70 1.98
C PRO A 34 -10.20 5.06 1.22
N GLU A 35 -10.75 4.08 0.54
CA GLU A 35 -11.97 4.20 -0.27
C GLU A 35 -13.00 3.14 0.13
N LYS A 36 -14.25 3.57 0.27
CA LYS A 36 -15.38 2.65 0.42
C LYS A 36 -15.85 2.08 -0.91
N LYS A 37 -15.64 2.85 -1.98
CA LYS A 37 -16.05 2.50 -3.36
C LYS A 37 -15.08 3.11 -4.36
N ILE A 38 -14.83 2.38 -5.44
CA ILE A 38 -14.24 2.92 -6.66
C ILE A 38 -15.25 2.68 -7.77
N ASN A 39 -15.65 3.74 -8.48
CA ASN A 39 -16.79 3.70 -9.40
C ASN A 39 -18.06 3.19 -8.67
N GLN A 40 -18.72 2.14 -9.21
CA GLN A 40 -19.88 1.48 -8.59
C GLN A 40 -19.51 0.33 -7.64
N PHE A 41 -18.25 -0.06 -7.57
CA PHE A 41 -17.80 -1.24 -6.83
C PHE A 41 -17.46 -0.91 -5.39
N LYS A 42 -17.96 -1.74 -4.47
CA LYS A 42 -17.61 -1.69 -3.04
C LYS A 42 -16.21 -2.28 -2.84
N PHE A 43 -15.36 -1.54 -2.13
CA PHE A 43 -14.02 -1.97 -1.76
C PHE A 43 -14.01 -2.39 -0.28
N ASN A 44 -14.29 -3.67 -0.08
CA ASN A 44 -14.21 -4.31 1.23
C ASN A 44 -12.75 -4.54 1.62
N TYR A 45 -12.51 -4.81 2.92
CA TYR A 45 -11.22 -5.32 3.37
C TYR A 45 -10.89 -6.66 2.65
N PRO A 46 -9.65 -6.88 2.16
CA PRO A 46 -8.45 -6.08 2.41
C PRO A 46 -8.16 -5.00 1.36
N LEU A 47 -9.06 -4.74 0.41
CA LEU A 47 -8.83 -3.78 -0.67
C LEU A 47 -9.16 -2.33 -0.29
N GLY A 48 -10.15 -2.16 0.59
CA GLY A 48 -10.62 -0.84 1.01
C GLY A 48 -11.32 -0.87 2.37
N ILE A 49 -12.13 0.15 2.64
CA ILE A 49 -12.70 0.41 3.96
C ILE A 49 -14.24 0.33 4.00
N HIS A 50 -14.89 -0.34 3.03
CA HIS A 50 -16.35 -0.35 2.96
C HIS A 50 -16.98 -1.05 4.18
N ASP A 51 -16.44 -2.18 4.58
CA ASP A 51 -16.88 -3.04 5.68
C ASP A 51 -16.01 -2.90 6.94
N PHE A 52 -15.16 -1.87 7.01
CA PHE A 52 -14.17 -1.68 8.06
C PHE A 52 -14.78 -1.66 9.47
N TYR A 53 -15.92 -0.95 9.64
CA TYR A 53 -16.61 -0.90 10.93
C TYR A 53 -17.15 -2.27 11.36
N GLN A 54 -17.70 -3.02 10.42
CA GLN A 54 -18.26 -4.36 10.68
C GLN A 54 -17.18 -5.36 11.14
N LEU A 55 -15.98 -5.27 10.57
CA LEU A 55 -14.88 -6.17 10.87
C LEU A 55 -14.12 -5.80 12.15
N PHE A 56 -13.88 -4.50 12.37
CA PHE A 56 -12.97 -4.04 13.42
C PHE A 56 -13.66 -3.31 14.58
N ASN A 57 -14.99 -3.16 14.53
CA ASN A 57 -15.82 -2.42 15.52
C ASN A 57 -15.30 -1.02 15.84
N LYS A 58 -14.69 -0.36 14.84
CA LYS A 58 -14.23 1.03 14.90
C LYS A 58 -14.27 1.68 13.52
N ASN A 59 -14.39 3.00 13.48
CA ASN A 59 -14.27 3.74 12.23
C ASN A 59 -12.81 3.87 11.81
N PHE A 60 -12.57 3.87 10.50
CA PHE A 60 -11.25 4.19 9.96
C PHE A 60 -10.91 5.65 10.22
N ASP A 61 -9.79 5.89 10.89
CA ASP A 61 -9.28 7.24 11.15
C ASP A 61 -8.40 7.70 9.97
N ILE A 62 -9.06 8.33 9.01
CA ILE A 62 -8.38 8.87 7.81
C ILE A 62 -7.39 9.98 8.16
N ASN A 63 -7.66 10.79 9.19
CA ASN A 63 -6.79 11.91 9.53
C ASN A 63 -5.48 11.42 10.14
N GLN A 64 -5.57 10.45 11.05
CA GLN A 64 -4.38 9.83 11.62
C GLN A 64 -3.59 9.04 10.57
N PHE A 65 -4.26 8.25 9.72
CA PHE A 65 -3.58 7.52 8.65
C PHE A 65 -2.86 8.46 7.68
N LYS A 66 -3.48 9.58 7.29
CA LYS A 66 -2.87 10.58 6.40
C LYS A 66 -1.63 11.23 6.98
N SER A 67 -1.56 11.40 8.30
CA SER A 67 -0.42 12.05 8.96
C SER A 67 0.81 11.15 9.06
N ILE A 68 0.67 9.83 8.94
CA ILE A 68 1.78 8.90 9.00
C ILE A 68 2.73 9.15 7.81
N PRO A 69 4.01 9.48 8.05
CA PRO A 69 5.00 9.52 6.98
C PRO A 69 5.19 8.12 6.38
N GLN A 70 5.06 8.01 5.06
CA GLN A 70 5.13 6.73 4.36
C GLN A 70 6.16 6.79 3.23
N PHE A 71 7.08 5.83 3.21
CA PHE A 71 8.04 5.61 2.14
C PHE A 71 7.65 4.33 1.40
N ILE A 72 7.14 4.47 0.18
CA ILE A 72 6.57 3.39 -0.61
C ILE A 72 7.41 3.23 -1.87
N TYR A 73 7.96 2.04 -2.09
CA TYR A 73 8.91 1.86 -3.17
C TYR A 73 8.73 0.54 -3.92
N MET A 74 9.15 0.53 -5.18
CA MET A 74 9.07 -0.65 -6.06
C MET A 74 10.19 -0.64 -7.09
N GLY A 75 10.65 -1.83 -7.46
CA GLY A 75 11.48 -2.01 -8.63
C GLY A 75 10.66 -1.84 -9.92
N LYS A 76 11.22 -1.17 -10.93
CA LYS A 76 10.57 -0.98 -12.23
C LYS A 76 10.31 -2.29 -12.97
N LEU A 77 11.16 -3.30 -12.72
CA LEU A 77 11.08 -4.62 -13.33
C LEU A 77 10.42 -5.65 -12.40
N ASP A 78 9.82 -5.20 -11.28
CA ASP A 78 9.10 -6.09 -10.37
C ASP A 78 7.80 -6.57 -11.03
N ASP A 79 7.73 -7.88 -11.27
CA ASP A 79 6.59 -8.60 -11.85
C ASP A 79 6.06 -9.71 -10.93
N ASN A 80 6.51 -9.73 -9.67
CA ASN A 80 6.04 -10.71 -8.69
C ASN A 80 4.60 -10.41 -8.27
N ASP A 81 3.66 -11.06 -8.92
CA ASP A 81 2.22 -10.78 -8.86
C ASP A 81 1.42 -11.88 -8.13
N ALA A 82 1.27 -11.74 -6.81
CA ALA A 82 0.44 -12.66 -6.04
C ALA A 82 -1.09 -12.44 -6.24
N VAL A 83 -1.52 -11.35 -6.86
CA VAL A 83 -2.95 -11.09 -7.12
C VAL A 83 -3.56 -12.17 -8.01
N GLN A 84 -2.77 -12.74 -8.90
CA GLN A 84 -3.22 -13.77 -9.84
C GLN A 84 -3.33 -15.17 -9.23
N PHE A 85 -2.95 -15.37 -7.97
CA PHE A 85 -2.96 -16.65 -7.28
C PHE A 85 -4.02 -16.70 -6.19
N ASP A 86 -4.66 -17.88 -6.02
CA ASP A 86 -5.81 -18.08 -5.14
C ASP A 86 -5.48 -18.03 -3.64
N ASP A 87 -4.22 -18.12 -3.26
CA ASP A 87 -3.77 -18.04 -1.87
C ASP A 87 -3.76 -16.63 -1.30
N ALA A 88 -3.78 -15.61 -2.17
CA ALA A 88 -3.73 -14.20 -1.77
C ALA A 88 -5.09 -13.49 -1.87
N TYR A 89 -5.85 -13.76 -2.93
CA TYR A 89 -7.12 -13.10 -3.24
C TYR A 89 -8.11 -14.08 -3.85
N ASN A 90 -9.39 -13.97 -3.46
CA ASN A 90 -10.46 -14.71 -4.13
C ASN A 90 -10.81 -14.07 -5.50
N ASP A 91 -11.61 -14.77 -6.30
CA ASP A 91 -11.98 -14.33 -7.64
C ASP A 91 -12.66 -12.96 -7.68
N ILE A 92 -13.47 -12.63 -6.68
CA ILE A 92 -14.17 -11.34 -6.59
C ILE A 92 -13.16 -10.23 -6.36
N GLU A 93 -12.25 -10.41 -5.41
CA GLU A 93 -11.18 -9.45 -5.11
C GLU A 93 -10.24 -9.27 -6.29
N ARG A 94 -9.81 -10.35 -6.92
CA ARG A 94 -8.97 -10.32 -8.13
C ARG A 94 -9.65 -9.54 -9.26
N ASN A 95 -10.92 -9.80 -9.52
CA ASN A 95 -11.67 -9.06 -10.54
C ASN A 95 -11.80 -7.57 -10.20
N LEU A 96 -12.03 -7.23 -8.93
CA LEU A 96 -12.08 -5.84 -8.49
C LEU A 96 -10.73 -5.14 -8.68
N ILE A 97 -9.64 -5.79 -8.30
CA ILE A 97 -8.28 -5.28 -8.47
C ILE A 97 -7.98 -5.04 -9.95
N ASN A 98 -8.13 -6.08 -10.77
CA ASN A 98 -7.78 -6.02 -12.20
C ASN A 98 -8.62 -4.98 -12.95
N THR A 99 -9.92 -4.86 -12.64
CA THR A 99 -10.83 -3.91 -13.31
C THR A 99 -10.58 -2.46 -12.90
N ASN A 100 -10.23 -2.19 -11.63
CA ASN A 100 -10.21 -0.83 -11.11
C ASN A 100 -8.79 -0.29 -10.85
N LEU A 101 -7.81 -1.15 -10.62
CA LEU A 101 -6.44 -0.75 -10.29
C LEU A 101 -5.44 -1.10 -11.40
N GLY A 102 -5.67 -2.18 -12.14
CA GLY A 102 -4.80 -2.64 -13.23
C GLY A 102 -4.50 -4.13 -13.15
N SER A 103 -4.20 -4.72 -14.29
CA SER A 103 -3.98 -6.17 -14.45
C SER A 103 -2.55 -6.63 -14.14
N ASP A 104 -1.64 -5.71 -13.85
CA ASP A 104 -0.25 -5.99 -13.54
C ASP A 104 0.27 -5.12 -12.39
N VAL A 105 1.39 -5.53 -11.82
CA VAL A 105 2.03 -4.92 -10.64
C VAL A 105 2.29 -3.43 -10.83
N GLN A 106 2.84 -3.03 -11.98
CA GLN A 106 3.26 -1.66 -12.23
C GLN A 106 2.06 -0.72 -12.39
N ASN A 107 1.04 -1.14 -13.14
CA ASN A 107 -0.18 -0.35 -13.30
C ASN A 107 -0.92 -0.17 -11.97
N ARG A 108 -1.01 -1.21 -11.14
CA ARG A 108 -1.59 -1.11 -9.79
C ARG A 108 -0.83 -0.14 -8.91
N TYR A 109 0.50 -0.20 -8.93
CA TYR A 109 1.36 0.71 -8.18
C TYR A 109 1.10 2.17 -8.54
N LEU A 110 1.08 2.48 -9.82
CA LEU A 110 0.79 3.83 -10.31
C LEU A 110 -0.62 4.29 -9.91
N LYS A 111 -1.60 3.40 -9.99
CA LYS A 111 -2.99 3.71 -9.61
C LYS A 111 -3.13 3.98 -8.12
N CYS A 112 -2.47 3.19 -7.28
CA CYS A 112 -2.42 3.44 -5.83
C CYS A 112 -1.76 4.79 -5.51
N GLN A 113 -0.66 5.12 -6.18
CA GLN A 113 0.00 6.42 -6.06
C GLN A 113 -0.95 7.59 -6.37
N GLU A 114 -1.70 7.51 -7.47
CA GLU A 114 -2.71 8.51 -7.84
C GLU A 114 -3.76 8.71 -6.72
N ILE A 115 -4.29 7.59 -6.19
CA ILE A 115 -5.33 7.62 -5.15
C ILE A 115 -4.77 8.22 -3.86
N TYR A 116 -3.57 7.80 -3.42
CA TYR A 116 -2.91 8.32 -2.23
C TYR A 116 -2.66 9.83 -2.35
N LYS A 117 -2.15 10.27 -3.51
CA LYS A 117 -1.94 11.69 -3.80
C LYS A 117 -3.25 12.47 -3.77
N LYS A 118 -4.31 11.98 -4.40
CA LYS A 118 -5.65 12.60 -4.41
C LYS A 118 -6.23 12.73 -3.00
N LYS A 119 -5.92 11.79 -2.11
CA LYS A 119 -6.37 11.80 -0.71
C LYS A 119 -5.46 12.62 0.21
N ASN A 120 -4.39 13.21 -0.30
CA ASN A 120 -3.38 13.93 0.48
C ASN A 120 -2.78 13.08 1.61
N ILE A 121 -2.45 11.81 1.31
CA ILE A 121 -1.73 10.95 2.24
C ILE A 121 -0.26 11.36 2.22
N ASN A 122 0.36 11.46 3.39
CA ASN A 122 1.78 11.79 3.54
C ASN A 122 2.67 10.61 3.10
N ALA A 123 2.71 10.36 1.79
CA ALA A 123 3.42 9.23 1.19
C ALA A 123 4.33 9.68 0.05
N THR A 124 5.58 9.22 0.10
CA THR A 124 6.55 9.33 -0.99
C THR A 124 6.60 8.01 -1.73
N PHE A 125 6.40 8.03 -3.05
CA PHE A 125 6.49 6.86 -3.92
C PHE A 125 7.77 6.93 -4.76
N ILE A 126 8.59 5.89 -4.70
CA ILE A 126 9.86 5.79 -5.43
C ILE A 126 9.86 4.54 -6.32
N THR A 127 10.24 4.71 -7.57
CA THR A 127 10.48 3.59 -8.49
C THR A 127 11.97 3.50 -8.80
N TYR A 128 12.55 2.32 -8.64
CA TYR A 128 13.97 2.07 -8.91
C TYR A 128 14.12 1.38 -10.28
N GLU A 129 14.80 2.06 -11.19
CA GLU A 129 15.09 1.50 -12.52
C GLU A 129 16.02 0.28 -12.41
N ASN A 130 15.87 -0.68 -13.32
CA ASN A 130 16.66 -1.92 -13.39
C ASN A 130 16.59 -2.82 -12.14
N VAL A 131 15.57 -2.66 -11.29
CA VAL A 131 15.33 -3.47 -10.10
C VAL A 131 14.06 -4.29 -10.28
N GLY A 132 14.12 -5.59 -10.01
CA GLY A 132 12.97 -6.49 -9.96
C GLY A 132 12.48 -6.70 -8.53
N HIS A 133 12.06 -7.95 -8.20
CA HIS A 133 11.54 -8.28 -6.87
C HIS A 133 12.66 -8.57 -5.86
N TRP A 134 13.52 -7.59 -5.61
CA TRP A 134 14.59 -7.64 -4.59
C TRP A 134 14.92 -6.25 -4.06
N THR A 135 15.66 -6.17 -2.96
CA THR A 135 16.19 -4.92 -2.43
C THR A 135 17.64 -4.71 -2.82
N THR A 136 18.04 -3.46 -3.01
CA THR A 136 19.44 -3.07 -3.23
C THR A 136 20.01 -2.36 -2.00
N SER A 137 21.32 -2.23 -1.93
CA SER A 137 21.97 -1.44 -0.87
C SER A 137 21.51 0.03 -0.88
N GLU A 138 21.28 0.60 -2.06
CA GLU A 138 20.77 1.95 -2.22
C GLU A 138 19.36 2.08 -1.60
N MET A 139 18.42 1.20 -1.97
CA MET A 139 17.08 1.17 -1.40
C MET A 139 17.10 1.05 0.13
N ASN A 140 17.93 0.16 0.65
CA ASN A 140 18.04 -0.05 2.09
C ASN A 140 18.59 1.20 2.80
N LEU A 141 19.58 1.88 2.21
CA LEU A 141 20.10 3.15 2.75
C LEU A 141 19.06 4.26 2.73
N GLU A 142 18.24 4.36 1.70
CA GLU A 142 17.15 5.35 1.64
C GLU A 142 16.07 5.07 2.69
N VAL A 143 15.70 3.82 2.90
CA VAL A 143 14.78 3.43 3.98
C VAL A 143 15.35 3.80 5.36
N ILE A 144 16.64 3.54 5.60
CA ILE A 144 17.30 3.92 6.85
C ILE A 144 17.28 5.45 7.03
N LYS A 145 17.66 6.22 6.00
CA LYS A 145 17.62 7.68 6.02
C LYS A 145 16.22 8.21 6.28
N PHE A 146 15.21 7.62 5.64
CA PHE A 146 13.82 7.97 5.88
C PHE A 146 13.46 7.83 7.35
N PHE A 147 13.72 6.69 7.99
CA PHE A 147 13.40 6.49 9.40
C PHE A 147 14.20 7.43 10.32
N LEU A 148 15.50 7.65 10.06
CA LEU A 148 16.31 8.58 10.85
C LEU A 148 15.74 10.01 10.82
N ASN A 149 15.25 10.46 9.67
CA ASN A 149 14.63 11.78 9.55
C ASN A 149 13.33 11.88 10.37
N GLN A 150 12.54 10.80 10.47
CA GLN A 150 11.32 10.81 11.29
C GLN A 150 11.59 10.77 12.80
N MET A 151 12.77 10.29 13.22
CA MET A 151 13.16 10.26 14.63
C MET A 151 13.66 11.62 15.14
N GLN A 152 14.05 12.54 14.25
CA GLN A 152 14.59 13.87 14.61
C GLN A 152 13.48 14.93 14.74
N THR A 153 12.25 14.60 14.43
CA THR A 153 11.10 15.53 14.43
C THR A 153 10.22 15.43 15.68
N ASP A 154 10.62 14.65 16.67
CA ASP A 154 10.07 14.60 18.03
C ASP A 154 10.94 15.52 18.93
#